data_0a9ce879fba8d7a2c7fc5b94e294524d
#
_entry.id   0a9ce879fba8d7a2c7fc5b94e294524d
#
_cell.length_a   1.000
_cell.length_b   1.000
_cell.length_c   1.000
_cell.angle_alpha   90.00
_cell.angle_beta   90.00
_cell.angle_gamma   90.00
#
_symmetry.space_group_name_H-M   'P 1'
#
loop_
_entity.id
_entity.type
_entity.pdbx_description
1 polymer ?
#
loop_
_entity_poly.entity_id
_entity_poly.type
_entity_poly.pdbx_seq_one_letter_code
_entity_poly.pdbx_strand_id
1 'polypeptide(L)' 'MYRMTIVYKHEEPEEEVFFKDKETAEYFRNYFYKDDNIAYVRIDEIEEE' A
#
# COMPACT_ATOMS: atom_id res chain seq x y z
N MET A 1 5.61 11.70 4.78
CA MET A 1 5.16 10.32 5.07
C MET A 1 4.33 9.79 3.91
N TYR A 2 4.35 8.50 3.70
CA TYR A 2 3.63 7.86 2.60
C TYR A 2 2.63 6.87 3.13
N ARG A 3 1.42 6.90 2.59
CA ARG A 3 0.37 5.96 2.95
C ARG A 3 0.18 4.99 1.80
N MET A 4 0.27 3.72 2.10
CA MET A 4 0.02 2.67 1.13
C MET A 4 -1.34 2.04 1.43
N THR A 5 -2.23 2.08 0.46
CA THR A 5 -3.56 1.49 0.59
C THR A 5 -3.59 0.20 -0.20
N ILE A 6 -3.94 -0.88 0.46
CA ILE A 6 -4.01 -2.20 -0.14
C ILE A 6 -5.47 -2.59 -0.29
N VAL A 7 -5.89 -2.84 -1.53
CA VAL A 7 -7.27 -3.22 -1.82
C VAL A 7 -7.29 -4.68 -2.29
N TYR A 8 -8.09 -5.49 -1.62
CA TYR A 8 -8.19 -6.91 -1.90
C TYR A 8 -9.30 -7.21 -2.89
N LYS A 9 -9.17 -8.32 -3.64
CA LYS A 9 -10.14 -8.72 -4.66
C LYS A 9 -11.46 -9.23 -4.07
N HIS A 10 -11.41 -9.74 -2.85
CA HIS A 10 -12.58 -10.25 -2.16
C HIS A 10 -13.13 -9.19 -1.21
N GLU A 11 -14.27 -9.44 -0.62
CA GLU A 11 -14.91 -8.49 0.29
C GLU A 11 -14.17 -8.38 1.62
N GLU A 12 -12.92 -7.99 1.54
CA GLU A 12 -12.11 -7.73 2.72
C GLU A 12 -11.89 -6.23 2.84
N PRO A 13 -11.79 -5.71 4.07
CA PRO A 13 -11.55 -4.28 4.25
C PRO A 13 -10.17 -3.87 3.73
N GLU A 14 -10.09 -2.64 3.26
CA GLU A 14 -8.83 -2.09 2.82
C GLU A 14 -7.87 -1.97 4.00
N GLU A 15 -6.59 -2.16 3.72
CA GLU A 15 -5.57 -1.97 4.73
C GLU A 15 -4.73 -0.75 4.39
N GLU A 16 -4.30 -0.04 5.42
CA GLU A 16 -3.42 1.11 5.25
C GLU A 16 -2.14 0.88 6.03
N VAL A 17 -1.02 1.14 5.37
CA VAL A 17 0.30 1.01 5.98
C VAL A 17 1.07 2.30 5.72
N PHE A 18 1.76 2.80 6.74
CA PHE A 18 2.48 4.06 6.64
C PHE A 18 3.98 3.83 6.58
N PHE A 19 4.65 4.59 5.72
CA PHE A 19 6.09 4.51 5.55
C PHE A 19 6.69 5.90 5.58
N LYS A 20 7.91 6.00 6.09
CA LYS A 20 8.64 7.27 6.08
C LYS A 20 9.31 7.52 4.74
N ASP A 21 9.74 6.46 4.07
CA ASP A 21 10.49 6.55 2.82
C ASP A 21 9.68 6.02 1.65
N LYS A 22 9.76 6.74 0.54
CA LYS A 22 9.08 6.31 -0.68
C LYS A 22 9.66 5.00 -1.21
N GLU A 23 10.96 4.84 -1.13
CA GLU A 23 11.63 3.61 -1.56
C GLU A 23 11.09 2.39 -0.86
N THR A 24 10.93 2.49 0.46
CA THR A 24 10.40 1.40 1.25
C THR A 24 8.96 1.08 0.86
N ALA A 25 8.15 2.13 0.65
CA ALA A 25 6.77 1.95 0.22
C ALA A 25 6.70 1.26 -1.13
N GLU A 26 7.54 1.65 -2.08
CA GLU A 26 7.56 1.04 -3.41
C GLU A 26 8.01 -0.42 -3.35
N TYR A 27 8.97 -0.73 -2.48
CA TYR A 27 9.43 -2.09 -2.28
C TYR A 27 8.29 -2.99 -1.84
N PHE A 28 7.54 -2.55 -0.83
CA PHE A 28 6.41 -3.34 -0.34
C PHE A 28 5.25 -3.38 -1.32
N ARG A 29 5.04 -2.32 -2.10
CA ARG A 29 4.03 -2.36 -3.14
C ARG A 29 4.34 -3.49 -4.14
N ASN A 30 5.58 -3.59 -4.57
CA ASN A 30 5.98 -4.64 -5.50
C ASN A 30 5.84 -6.02 -4.87
N TYR A 31 6.12 -6.11 -3.58
CA TYR A 31 5.94 -7.35 -2.85
C TYR A 31 4.46 -7.77 -2.82
N PHE A 32 3.57 -6.83 -2.52
CA PHE A 32 2.15 -7.12 -2.43
C PHE A 32 1.52 -7.44 -3.78
N TYR A 33 2.04 -6.88 -4.86
CA TYR A 33 1.51 -7.17 -6.19
C TYR A 33 1.71 -8.63 -6.61
N LYS A 34 2.55 -9.35 -5.92
CA LYS A 34 2.76 -10.77 -6.19
C LYS A 34 1.67 -11.64 -5.59
N ASP A 35 0.84 -11.07 -4.74
CA ASP A 35 -0.25 -11.80 -4.10
C ASP A 35 -1.51 -11.70 -4.98
N ASP A 36 -2.04 -12.88 -5.35
CA ASP A 36 -3.21 -12.96 -6.22
C ASP A 36 -4.50 -12.41 -5.58
N ASN A 37 -4.53 -12.30 -4.26
CA ASN A 37 -5.69 -11.77 -3.55
C ASN A 37 -5.77 -10.25 -3.59
N ILE A 38 -4.73 -9.58 -4.05
CA ILE A 38 -4.69 -8.13 -4.05
C ILE A 38 -5.13 -7.59 -5.39
N ALA A 39 -6.13 -6.70 -5.37
CA ALA A 39 -6.63 -6.07 -6.58
C ALA A 39 -5.68 -4.98 -7.04
N TYR A 40 -5.28 -4.11 -6.12
CA TYR A 40 -4.28 -3.10 -6.41
C TYR A 40 -3.73 -2.51 -5.11
N VAL A 41 -2.60 -1.81 -5.25
CA VAL A 41 -1.96 -1.12 -4.14
C VAL A 41 -1.70 0.30 -4.59
N ARG A 42 -2.08 1.28 -3.77
CA ARG A 42 -1.88 2.69 -4.08
C ARG A 42 -1.00 3.35 -3.02
N ILE A 43 -0.10 4.20 -3.47
CA ILE A 43 0.77 4.97 -2.58
C ILE A 43 0.44 6.44 -2.73
N ASP A 44 0.15 7.10 -1.61
CA ASP A 44 -0.10 8.53 -1.56
C ASP A 44 0.90 9.20 -0.64
N GLU A 45 1.36 10.35 -1.04
CA GLU A 45 2.17 11.18 -0.17
C GLU A 45 1.24 12.00 0.70
N ILE A 46 1.43 11.96 2.02
CA ILE A 46 0.63 12.72 2.96
C ILE A 46 1.53 13.61 3.80
N GLU A 47 0.99 14.75 4.20
CA GLU A 47 1.71 15.66 5.05
C GLU A 47 1.66 15.22 6.50
N GLU A 48 2.79 15.39 7.17
CA GLU A 48 2.91 15.12 8.59
C GLU A 48 2.80 16.43 9.34
N GLU A 49 1.91 16.49 10.29
CA GLU A 49 1.81 17.66 11.15
C GLU A 49 2.55 17.43 12.45
#